data_1fc4907ff2d1bf7ef603ef16cef81c20
#
_entry.id   1fc4907ff2d1bf7ef603ef16cef81c20
#
_cell.length_a   1.000
_cell.length_b   1.000
_cell.length_c   1.000
_cell.angle_alpha   90.00
_cell.angle_beta   90.00
_cell.angle_gamma   90.00
#
_symmetry.space_group_name_H-M   'P 1'
#
loop_
_entity.id
_entity.type
_entity.pdbx_description
1 polymer ?
#
loop_
_entity_poly.entity_id
_entity_poly.type
_entity_poly.pdbx_seq_one_letter_code
_entity_poly.pdbx_strand_id
1 'polypeptide(L)'
;MGKVVVMDHPLIQHKIGIMRRTDTGSKDFRTLVSEVAMLECYEATRDLELTDVEIETPICKATVKELKGKKLAVVPILRAGLGMVEGMPAAKVGHIGMYRDPETAEPIEYYCKLPADCANREVFVVDPMLATGGSAVAALDMLKKRGVKTIHFMCIIAAPEGV
;
A
#
# COMPACT_ATOMS: atom_id res chain seq x y z
N MET A 1 12.67 -10.22 -11.22
CA MET A 1 12.23 -8.85 -11.50
C MET A 1 10.76 -8.75 -11.08
N GLY A 2 10.36 -7.74 -10.33
CA GLY A 2 8.96 -7.58 -9.93
C GLY A 2 8.08 -7.21 -11.14
N LYS A 3 6.78 -7.50 -11.03
CA LYS A 3 5.79 -7.08 -12.04
C LYS A 3 5.42 -5.62 -11.76
N VAL A 4 5.51 -4.77 -12.77
CA VAL A 4 5.02 -3.38 -12.73
C VAL A 4 3.63 -3.35 -13.36
N VAL A 5 2.67 -2.75 -12.67
CA VAL A 5 1.31 -2.54 -13.15
C VAL A 5 1.03 -1.04 -13.13
N VAL A 6 0.83 -0.47 -14.31
CA VAL A 6 0.41 0.93 -14.46
C VAL A 6 -1.11 0.96 -14.56
N MET A 7 -1.75 1.71 -13.66
CA MET A 7 -3.20 1.80 -13.61
C MET A 7 -3.72 2.86 -14.58
N ASP A 8 -4.11 2.41 -15.77
CA ASP A 8 -4.68 3.24 -16.83
C ASP A 8 -6.22 3.23 -16.78
N HIS A 9 -6.78 3.74 -15.69
CA HIS A 9 -8.22 3.84 -15.50
C HIS A 9 -8.68 5.31 -15.54
N PRO A 10 -9.71 5.68 -16.32
CA PRO A 10 -10.15 7.08 -16.47
C PRO A 10 -10.48 7.77 -15.14
N LEU A 11 -11.09 7.05 -14.19
CA LEU A 11 -11.41 7.60 -12.88
C LEU A 11 -10.16 7.93 -12.06
N ILE A 12 -9.13 7.09 -12.12
CA ILE A 12 -7.84 7.35 -11.45
C ILE A 12 -7.16 8.56 -12.09
N GLN A 13 -7.09 8.61 -13.41
CA GLN A 13 -6.50 9.74 -14.13
C GLN A 13 -7.23 11.05 -13.81
N HIS A 14 -8.56 11.04 -13.74
CA HIS A 14 -9.37 12.18 -13.35
C HIS A 14 -9.02 12.67 -11.93
N LYS A 15 -8.96 11.75 -10.96
CA LYS A 15 -8.61 12.07 -9.57
C LYS A 15 -7.19 12.63 -9.43
N ILE A 16 -6.23 12.02 -10.12
CA ILE A 16 -4.84 12.52 -10.17
C ILE A 16 -4.80 13.91 -10.83
N GLY A 17 -5.59 14.15 -11.86
CA GLY A 17 -5.73 15.47 -12.49
C GLY A 17 -6.18 16.55 -11.50
N ILE A 18 -7.16 16.26 -10.65
CA ILE A 18 -7.61 17.18 -9.61
C ILE A 18 -6.52 17.37 -8.54
N MET A 19 -5.87 16.29 -8.09
CA MET A 19 -4.77 16.38 -7.10
C MET A 19 -3.63 17.29 -7.54
N ARG A 20 -3.39 17.40 -8.85
CA ARG A 20 -2.30 18.21 -9.44
C ARG A 20 -2.64 19.69 -9.61
N ARG A 21 -3.86 20.10 -9.34
CA ARG A 21 -4.27 21.50 -9.47
C ARG A 21 -3.71 22.33 -8.32
N THR A 22 -3.33 23.56 -8.61
CA THR A 22 -2.81 24.51 -7.61
C THR A 22 -3.87 24.98 -6.62
N ASP A 23 -5.14 24.89 -6.99
CA ASP A 23 -6.30 25.29 -6.18
C ASP A 23 -6.91 24.14 -5.36
N THR A 24 -6.36 22.91 -5.44
CA THR A 24 -6.82 21.78 -4.63
C THR A 24 -6.45 21.99 -3.16
N GLY A 25 -7.46 22.13 -2.31
CA GLY A 25 -7.29 22.29 -0.88
C GLY A 25 -6.80 21.02 -0.17
N SER A 26 -6.19 21.18 1.00
CA SER A 26 -5.61 20.06 1.77
C SER A 26 -6.64 18.97 2.14
N LYS A 27 -7.91 19.34 2.35
CA LYS A 27 -8.98 18.38 2.63
C LYS A 27 -9.23 17.50 1.41
N ASP A 28 -9.46 18.13 0.26
CA ASP A 28 -9.79 17.41 -0.97
C ASP A 28 -8.61 16.56 -1.43
N PHE A 29 -7.38 17.08 -1.30
CA PHE A 29 -6.17 16.32 -1.58
C PHE A 29 -6.09 15.02 -0.76
N ARG A 30 -6.33 15.08 0.57
CA ARG A 30 -6.32 13.88 1.43
C ARG A 30 -7.41 12.89 1.04
N THR A 31 -8.61 13.37 0.75
CA THR A 31 -9.72 12.52 0.29
C THR A 31 -9.35 11.81 -1.01
N LEU A 32 -8.81 12.53 -1.98
CA LEU A 32 -8.39 11.96 -3.26
C LEU A 32 -7.25 10.93 -3.11
N VAL A 33 -6.28 11.18 -2.22
CA VAL A 33 -5.22 10.20 -1.91
C VAL A 33 -5.82 8.89 -1.40
N SER A 34 -6.74 8.94 -0.45
CA SER A 34 -7.40 7.75 0.10
C SER A 34 -8.24 7.03 -0.97
N GLU A 35 -8.98 7.75 -1.80
CA GLU A 35 -9.78 7.19 -2.87
C GLU A 35 -8.93 6.51 -3.96
N VAL A 36 -7.83 7.13 -4.38
CA VAL A 36 -6.90 6.52 -5.34
C VAL A 36 -6.26 5.28 -4.73
N ALA A 37 -5.80 5.34 -3.47
CA ALA A 37 -5.23 4.21 -2.77
C ALA A 37 -6.21 3.02 -2.66
N MET A 38 -7.52 3.27 -2.50
CA MET A 38 -8.54 2.22 -2.51
C MET A 38 -8.66 1.55 -3.90
N LEU A 39 -8.62 2.33 -4.97
CA LEU A 39 -8.66 1.80 -6.34
C LEU A 39 -7.38 1.01 -6.68
N GLU A 40 -6.22 1.49 -6.23
CA GLU A 40 -4.96 0.75 -6.34
C GLU A 40 -5.00 -0.56 -5.54
N CYS A 41 -5.53 -0.53 -4.31
CA CYS A 41 -5.72 -1.72 -3.48
C CYS A 41 -6.61 -2.75 -4.17
N TYR A 42 -7.71 -2.34 -4.79
CA TYR A 42 -8.59 -3.22 -5.55
C TYR A 42 -7.83 -3.99 -6.64
N GLU A 43 -6.96 -3.33 -7.39
CA GLU A 43 -6.16 -4.00 -8.42
C GLU A 43 -5.03 -4.84 -7.81
N ALA A 44 -4.32 -4.32 -6.81
CA ALA A 44 -3.21 -4.99 -6.17
C ALA A 44 -3.62 -6.27 -5.41
N THR A 45 -4.91 -6.42 -5.09
CA THR A 45 -5.47 -7.60 -4.41
C THR A 45 -6.19 -8.57 -5.36
N ARG A 46 -6.11 -8.35 -6.67
CA ARG A 46 -6.84 -9.14 -7.69
C ARG A 46 -6.51 -10.63 -7.64
N ASP A 47 -5.28 -10.98 -7.35
CA ASP A 47 -4.77 -12.36 -7.40
C ASP A 47 -4.80 -13.07 -6.02
N LEU A 48 -5.48 -12.50 -5.01
CA LEU A 48 -5.60 -13.13 -3.69
C LEU A 48 -6.42 -14.41 -3.75
N GLU A 49 -5.89 -15.45 -3.11
CA GLU A 49 -6.58 -16.75 -3.05
C GLU A 49 -7.80 -16.71 -2.13
N LEU A 50 -8.85 -17.39 -2.56
CA LEU A 50 -10.09 -17.56 -1.81
C LEU A 50 -10.25 -19.01 -1.35
N THR A 51 -10.97 -19.21 -0.26
CA THR A 51 -11.38 -20.52 0.26
C THR A 51 -12.87 -20.53 0.55
N ASP A 52 -13.47 -21.72 0.47
CA ASP A 52 -14.88 -21.91 0.82
C ASP A 52 -15.04 -22.00 2.34
N VAL A 53 -16.01 -21.26 2.88
CA VAL A 53 -16.37 -21.24 4.29
C VAL A 53 -17.88 -21.37 4.44
N GLU A 54 -18.33 -22.28 5.31
CA GLU A 54 -19.74 -22.32 5.69
C GLU A 54 -20.07 -21.21 6.67
N ILE A 55 -21.09 -20.44 6.36
CA ILE A 55 -21.63 -19.40 7.23
C ILE A 55 -23.13 -19.63 7.48
N GLU A 56 -23.62 -19.03 8.55
CA GLU A 56 -25.06 -18.94 8.80
C GLU A 56 -25.58 -17.56 8.37
N THR A 57 -26.57 -17.59 7.49
CA THR A 57 -27.28 -16.37 7.05
C THR A 57 -28.62 -16.27 7.78
N PRO A 58 -29.30 -15.14 7.75
CA PRO A 58 -30.65 -15.03 8.36
C PRO A 58 -31.70 -16.01 7.81
N ILE A 59 -31.45 -16.65 6.68
CA ILE A 59 -32.40 -17.54 6.00
C ILE A 59 -31.96 -19.01 6.08
N CYS A 60 -30.67 -19.29 5.83
CA CYS A 60 -30.14 -20.66 5.78
C CYS A 60 -28.61 -20.69 5.90
N LYS A 61 -28.03 -21.87 6.10
CA LYS A 61 -26.59 -22.08 5.92
C LYS A 61 -26.22 -21.92 4.46
N ALA A 62 -25.10 -21.24 4.22
CA ALA A 62 -24.58 -20.99 2.88
C ALA A 62 -23.05 -21.13 2.85
N THR A 63 -22.52 -21.56 1.69
CA THR A 63 -21.08 -21.56 1.44
C THR A 63 -20.69 -20.26 0.74
N VAL A 64 -19.72 -19.53 1.30
CA VAL A 64 -19.21 -18.27 0.76
C VAL A 64 -17.71 -18.32 0.55
N LYS A 65 -17.19 -17.40 -0.24
CA LYS A 65 -15.74 -17.24 -0.45
C LYS A 65 -15.16 -16.25 0.54
N GLU A 66 -14.10 -16.64 1.25
CA GLU A 66 -13.29 -15.77 2.08
C GLU A 66 -11.82 -15.79 1.63
N LEU A 67 -11.07 -14.74 1.99
CA LEU A 67 -9.63 -14.72 1.74
C LEU A 67 -8.96 -15.88 2.47
N LYS A 68 -8.19 -16.67 1.73
CA LYS A 68 -7.46 -17.83 2.26
C LYS A 68 -6.31 -17.37 3.13
N GLY A 69 -6.09 -18.06 4.25
CA GLY A 69 -4.91 -17.88 5.09
C GLY A 69 -4.84 -16.56 5.85
N LYS A 70 -3.62 -16.09 6.11
CA LYS A 70 -3.38 -14.82 6.77
C LYS A 70 -3.55 -13.69 5.80
N LYS A 71 -4.40 -12.74 6.20
CA LYS A 71 -4.88 -11.61 5.39
C LYS A 71 -3.80 -10.52 5.24
N LEU A 72 -4.21 -9.35 4.90
CA LEU A 72 -3.38 -8.24 4.45
C LEU A 72 -2.67 -7.51 5.60
N ALA A 73 -1.53 -6.90 5.31
CA ALA A 73 -0.93 -5.85 6.12
C ALA A 73 -0.56 -4.65 5.24
N VAL A 74 -0.85 -3.44 5.69
CA VAL A 74 -0.43 -2.20 5.03
C VAL A 74 0.67 -1.54 5.86
N VAL A 75 1.71 -1.10 5.17
CA VAL A 75 2.90 -0.52 5.80
C VAL A 75 3.23 0.80 5.09
N PRO A 76 2.72 1.93 5.60
CA PRO A 76 3.09 3.22 5.07
C PRO A 76 4.54 3.57 5.38
N ILE A 77 5.23 4.17 4.40
CA ILE A 77 6.47 4.88 4.66
C ILE A 77 6.09 6.24 5.23
N LEU A 78 6.45 6.46 6.49
CA LEU A 78 6.11 7.66 7.22
C LEU A 78 6.89 8.87 6.67
N ARG A 79 6.30 10.01 6.57
CA ARG A 79 4.91 10.35 6.98
C ARG A 79 3.92 10.32 5.81
N ALA A 80 4.42 10.44 4.56
CA ALA A 80 3.61 10.63 3.36
C ALA A 80 2.63 9.47 3.10
N GLY A 81 3.05 8.22 3.32
CA GLY A 81 2.23 7.04 3.12
C GLY A 81 0.99 6.92 4.00
N LEU A 82 0.90 7.70 5.10
CA LEU A 82 -0.25 7.65 6.02
C LEU A 82 -1.59 7.93 5.32
N GLY A 83 -1.60 8.83 4.33
CA GLY A 83 -2.83 9.16 3.60
C GLY A 83 -3.39 8.01 2.77
N MET A 84 -2.59 6.99 2.48
CA MET A 84 -3.01 5.83 1.68
C MET A 84 -3.54 4.67 2.54
N VAL A 85 -3.33 4.69 3.85
CA VAL A 85 -3.71 3.59 4.77
C VAL A 85 -5.22 3.35 4.78
N GLU A 86 -6.00 4.40 4.74
CA GLU A 86 -7.48 4.33 4.73
C GLU A 86 -8.02 3.62 3.46
N GLY A 87 -7.24 3.55 2.39
CA GLY A 87 -7.57 2.77 1.20
C GLY A 87 -7.57 1.26 1.43
N MET A 88 -7.04 0.77 2.56
CA MET A 88 -6.96 -0.66 2.91
C MET A 88 -7.54 -0.95 4.31
N PRO A 89 -8.83 -0.70 4.57
CA PRO A 89 -9.42 -0.75 5.90
C PRO A 89 -9.40 -2.14 6.56
N ALA A 90 -9.32 -3.21 5.77
CA ALA A 90 -9.26 -4.60 6.28
C ALA A 90 -7.85 -5.10 6.60
N ALA A 91 -6.80 -4.31 6.34
CA ALA A 91 -5.41 -4.69 6.58
C ALA A 91 -4.97 -4.37 8.02
N LYS A 92 -4.08 -5.20 8.59
CA LYS A 92 -3.33 -4.79 9.79
C LYS A 92 -2.32 -3.72 9.42
N VAL A 93 -2.15 -2.72 10.26
CA VAL A 93 -1.25 -1.60 10.00
C VAL A 93 0.09 -1.82 10.69
N GLY A 94 1.17 -1.75 9.93
CA GLY A 94 2.53 -1.56 10.42
C GLY A 94 3.02 -0.17 10.00
N HIS A 95 4.17 0.27 10.52
CA HIS A 95 4.74 1.56 10.16
C HIS A 95 6.25 1.45 9.99
N ILE A 96 6.78 2.08 8.95
CA ILE A 96 8.21 2.28 8.74
C ILE A 96 8.44 3.78 8.65
N GLY A 97 9.23 4.32 9.60
CA GLY A 97 9.66 5.71 9.60
C GLY A 97 11.07 5.84 9.08
N MET A 98 11.22 6.65 8.03
CA MET A 98 12.52 6.95 7.44
C MET A 98 12.64 8.44 7.18
N TYR A 99 13.87 8.95 7.28
CA TYR A 99 14.23 10.28 6.78
C TYR A 99 15.47 10.15 5.90
N ARG A 100 15.72 11.14 5.09
CA ARG A 100 16.95 11.21 4.30
C ARG A 100 17.99 12.00 5.07
N ASP A 101 19.18 11.43 5.17
CA ASP A 101 20.32 12.13 5.70
C ASP A 101 20.54 13.44 4.89
N PRO A 102 20.65 14.60 5.54
CA PRO A 102 20.77 15.87 4.83
C PRO A 102 22.09 16.02 4.05
N GLU A 103 23.15 15.28 4.42
CA GLU A 103 24.46 15.36 3.79
C GLU A 103 24.62 14.30 2.69
N THR A 104 24.20 13.04 2.97
CA THR A 104 24.41 11.90 2.07
C THR A 104 23.20 11.56 1.21
N ALA A 105 22.01 12.10 1.57
CA ALA A 105 20.71 11.73 1.01
C ALA A 105 20.33 10.25 1.17
N GLU A 106 21.08 9.49 1.97
CA GLU A 106 20.79 8.09 2.26
C GLU A 106 19.56 7.96 3.17
N PRO A 107 18.72 6.91 2.98
CA PRO A 107 17.56 6.67 3.81
C PRO A 107 18.01 6.11 5.18
N ILE A 108 17.64 6.80 6.25
CA ILE A 108 17.89 6.40 7.63
C ILE A 108 16.58 5.99 8.30
N GLU A 109 16.53 4.76 8.84
CA GLU A 109 15.41 4.28 9.66
C GLU A 109 15.44 4.96 11.03
N TYR A 110 14.30 5.54 11.45
CA TYR A 110 14.12 6.02 12.82
C TYR A 110 13.00 5.29 13.56
N TYR A 111 12.15 4.55 12.85
CA TYR A 111 11.04 3.81 13.44
C TYR A 111 10.63 2.63 12.57
N CYS A 112 10.42 1.48 13.21
CA CYS A 112 9.83 0.33 12.53
C CYS A 112 9.02 -0.50 13.51
N LYS A 113 7.71 -0.53 13.32
CA LYS A 113 6.81 -1.39 14.09
C LYS A 113 5.85 -2.09 13.14
N LEU A 114 5.97 -3.40 13.09
CA LEU A 114 5.18 -4.26 12.22
C LEU A 114 4.28 -5.19 13.06
N PRO A 115 3.16 -5.68 12.50
CA PRO A 115 2.40 -6.77 13.11
C PRO A 115 3.31 -7.98 13.38
N ALA A 116 3.16 -8.63 14.53
CA ALA A 116 4.00 -9.77 14.93
C ALA A 116 3.99 -10.93 13.92
N ASP A 117 2.89 -11.07 13.18
CA ASP A 117 2.68 -12.09 12.14
C ASP A 117 2.91 -11.56 10.71
N CYS A 118 3.60 -10.42 10.57
CA CYS A 118 3.81 -9.73 9.29
C CYS A 118 4.47 -10.63 8.23
N ALA A 119 5.42 -11.48 8.64
CA ALA A 119 6.10 -12.42 7.76
C ALA A 119 5.17 -13.43 7.04
N ASN A 120 3.97 -13.65 7.60
CA ASN A 120 2.98 -14.58 7.05
C ASN A 120 1.80 -13.87 6.36
N ARG A 121 1.91 -12.58 6.07
CA ARG A 121 0.88 -11.77 5.43
C ARG A 121 1.32 -11.31 4.04
N GLU A 122 0.33 -11.00 3.21
CA GLU A 122 0.52 -10.17 2.02
C GLU A 122 0.76 -8.73 2.50
N VAL A 123 1.94 -8.19 2.25
CA VAL A 123 2.35 -6.87 2.75
C VAL A 123 2.31 -5.84 1.63
N PHE A 124 1.56 -4.79 1.85
CA PHE A 124 1.42 -3.65 0.95
C PHE A 124 2.17 -2.46 1.53
N VAL A 125 3.29 -2.12 0.93
CA VAL A 125 4.05 -0.91 1.26
C VAL A 125 3.46 0.24 0.46
N VAL A 126 3.10 1.33 1.14
CA VAL A 126 2.47 2.47 0.49
C VAL A 126 3.25 3.76 0.72
N ASP A 127 3.50 4.46 -0.38
CA ASP A 127 4.10 5.79 -0.41
C ASP A 127 3.52 6.53 -1.63
N PRO A 128 2.95 7.73 -1.50
CA PRO A 128 2.28 8.39 -2.62
C PRO A 128 3.20 8.73 -3.79
N MET A 129 4.51 8.82 -3.58
CA MET A 129 5.46 9.19 -4.62
C MET A 129 6.70 8.30 -4.63
N LEU A 130 6.90 7.60 -5.74
CA LEU A 130 8.15 6.90 -6.05
C LEU A 130 9.04 7.82 -6.90
N ALA A 131 9.99 8.51 -6.27
CA ALA A 131 10.95 9.38 -6.96
C ALA A 131 12.17 8.56 -7.43
N THR A 132 13.29 8.61 -6.72
CA THR A 132 14.51 7.85 -7.02
C THR A 132 14.49 6.40 -6.53
N GLY A 133 13.46 6.00 -5.79
CA GLY A 133 13.32 4.66 -5.24
C GLY A 133 14.09 4.37 -3.94
N GLY A 134 14.98 5.25 -3.48
CA GLY A 134 15.84 4.98 -2.33
C GLY A 134 15.07 4.59 -1.05
N SER A 135 14.03 5.35 -0.67
CA SER A 135 13.19 5.01 0.49
C SER A 135 12.40 3.72 0.29
N ALA A 136 11.91 3.48 -0.93
CA ALA A 136 11.19 2.26 -1.26
C ALA A 136 12.09 1.03 -1.13
N VAL A 137 13.29 1.06 -1.73
CA VAL A 137 14.28 -0.04 -1.64
C VAL A 137 14.64 -0.32 -0.19
N ALA A 138 14.95 0.70 0.61
CA ALA A 138 15.28 0.54 2.01
C ALA A 138 14.13 -0.11 2.80
N ALA A 139 12.88 0.34 2.59
CA ALA A 139 11.71 -0.24 3.24
C ALA A 139 11.50 -1.71 2.84
N LEU A 140 11.62 -2.04 1.55
CA LEU A 140 11.49 -3.39 1.05
C LEU A 140 12.56 -4.33 1.63
N ASP A 141 13.81 -3.88 1.72
CA ASP A 141 14.91 -4.66 2.30
C ASP A 141 14.72 -4.90 3.81
N MET A 142 14.19 -3.90 4.52
CA MET A 142 13.82 -4.06 5.93
C MET A 142 12.75 -5.14 6.13
N LEU A 143 11.74 -5.16 5.29
CA LEU A 143 10.68 -6.17 5.33
C LEU A 143 11.21 -7.57 4.99
N LYS A 144 12.04 -7.68 3.95
CA LYS A 144 12.72 -8.96 3.58
C LYS A 144 13.58 -9.49 4.70
N LYS A 145 14.38 -8.64 5.35
CA LYS A 145 15.19 -9.02 6.53
C LYS A 145 14.35 -9.54 7.69
N ARG A 146 13.10 -9.12 7.78
CA ARG A 146 12.13 -9.61 8.79
C ARG A 146 11.29 -10.81 8.32
N GLY A 147 11.67 -11.42 7.19
CA GLY A 147 11.08 -12.65 6.68
C GLY A 147 9.78 -12.49 5.90
N VAL A 148 9.40 -11.27 5.53
CA VAL A 148 8.24 -11.02 4.66
C VAL A 148 8.55 -11.56 3.26
N LYS A 149 7.68 -12.43 2.74
CA LYS A 149 7.88 -13.13 1.47
C LYS A 149 7.21 -12.44 0.30
N THR A 150 6.00 -11.95 0.50
CA THR A 150 5.19 -11.33 -0.54
C THR A 150 5.01 -9.86 -0.20
N ILE A 151 5.54 -8.99 -1.06
CA ILE A 151 5.50 -7.55 -0.87
C ILE A 151 5.00 -6.90 -2.15
N HIS A 152 3.99 -6.06 -2.02
CA HIS A 152 3.48 -5.18 -3.05
C HIS A 152 3.87 -3.74 -2.68
N PHE A 153 4.37 -2.99 -3.63
CA PHE A 153 4.61 -1.56 -3.45
C PHE A 153 3.56 -0.78 -4.25
N MET A 154 2.89 0.16 -3.60
CA MET A 154 1.86 0.98 -4.22
C MET A 154 2.23 2.45 -4.11
N CYS A 155 2.12 3.18 -5.23
CA CYS A 155 2.34 4.63 -5.27
C CYS A 155 1.43 5.29 -6.29
N ILE A 156 0.99 6.51 -5.98
CA ILE A 156 0.08 7.27 -6.84
C ILE A 156 0.79 7.80 -8.08
N ILE A 157 2.04 8.22 -7.92
CA ILE A 157 2.89 8.67 -9.03
C ILE A 157 4.30 8.09 -8.89
N ALA A 158 4.92 7.79 -10.02
CA ALA A 158 6.29 7.32 -10.08
C ALA A 158 7.11 8.12 -11.11
N ALA A 159 8.36 8.37 -10.79
CA ALA A 159 9.33 8.85 -11.76
C ALA A 159 9.97 7.64 -12.49
N PRO A 160 10.33 7.77 -13.78
CA PRO A 160 10.92 6.67 -14.55
C PRO A 160 12.14 6.04 -13.91
N GLU A 161 12.98 6.85 -13.26
CA GLU A 161 14.19 6.41 -12.56
C GLU A 161 13.93 5.61 -11.28
N GLY A 162 12.72 5.66 -10.74
CA GLY A 162 12.33 4.91 -9.53
C GLY A 162 11.74 3.54 -9.83
N VAL A 163 11.31 3.30 -11.06
CA VAL A 163 10.69 2.05 -11.51
C VAL A 163 11.75 1.09 -12.02
#